data_ac388de9a277a587bd3cac391defcd89
#
_entry.id   ac388de9a277a587bd3cac391defcd89
#
_cell.length_a   1.000
_cell.length_b   1.000
_cell.length_c   1.000
_cell.angle_alpha   90.00
_cell.angle_beta   90.00
_cell.angle_gamma   90.00
#
_symmetry.space_group_name_H-M   'P 1'
#
loop_
_entity.id
_entity.type
_entity.pdbx_description
1 polymer ?
#
loop_
_entity_poly.entity_id
_entity_poly.type
_entity_poly.pdbx_seq_one_letter_code
_entity_poly.pdbx_strand_id
1 'polypeptide(L)'
;MGAVLSFAFNQPAPLVDANVSRVFARLFNDATPVDSPAGRKQHWKLAAEMVHPTNPRAYNSAIMELGQTICTGGKPDCLLCPLRPWCRAEHPETLPVKLPKKEITAVEHHDIFQLTEAGLLMEKQAGNKRHAGMYRLPRRSAAHCTALPHLADQKYSITRYKVTRHLYRAAENEPSQSGEEFIPLSRLSATPMASPDRKIIQNHLPH
;
A
#
# COMPACT_ATOMS: atom_id res chain seq x y z
N MET A 1 -8.06 10.06 9.43
CA MET A 1 -8.87 11.25 9.85
C MET A 1 -8.62 11.60 11.31
N GLY A 2 -8.65 10.66 12.27
CA GLY A 2 -8.45 10.93 13.69
C GLY A 2 -7.14 11.65 14.07
N ALA A 3 -6.02 11.29 13.43
CA ALA A 3 -4.73 11.96 13.66
C ALA A 3 -4.79 13.47 13.35
N VAL A 4 -5.39 13.86 12.23
CA VAL A 4 -5.50 15.28 11.85
C VAL A 4 -6.37 16.03 12.85
N LEU A 5 -7.51 15.48 13.23
CA LEU A 5 -8.39 16.09 14.22
C LEU A 5 -7.70 16.28 15.59
N SER A 6 -6.97 15.27 16.04
CA SER A 6 -6.27 15.32 17.31
C SER A 6 -5.05 16.25 17.27
N PHE A 7 -4.14 16.07 16.28
CA PHE A 7 -2.88 16.82 16.27
C PHE A 7 -3.01 18.25 15.79
N ALA A 8 -3.80 18.51 14.74
CA ALA A 8 -3.96 19.87 14.23
C ALA A 8 -4.98 20.68 15.04
N PHE A 9 -6.09 20.08 15.39
CA PHE A 9 -7.24 20.79 15.98
C PHE A 9 -7.47 20.51 17.45
N ASN A 10 -6.68 19.65 18.10
CA ASN A 10 -6.82 19.22 19.49
C ASN A 10 -8.25 18.72 19.83
N GLN A 11 -8.91 18.07 18.87
CA GLN A 11 -10.23 17.47 19.06
C GLN A 11 -10.09 16.03 19.59
N PRO A 12 -10.98 15.58 20.48
CA PRO A 12 -10.95 14.23 21.04
C PRO A 12 -11.31 13.19 19.98
N ALA A 13 -10.32 12.83 19.18
CA ALA A 13 -10.45 11.85 18.12
C ALA A 13 -9.50 10.68 18.38
N PRO A 14 -10.00 9.43 18.27
CA PRO A 14 -9.17 8.23 18.44
C PRO A 14 -8.12 8.12 17.33
N LEU A 15 -6.97 7.55 17.69
CA LEU A 15 -5.89 7.23 16.79
C LEU A 15 -5.44 5.80 17.04
N VAL A 16 -5.33 5.02 15.98
CA VAL A 16 -4.80 3.65 16.03
C VAL A 16 -3.82 3.48 14.87
N ASP A 17 -2.55 3.35 15.23
CA ASP A 17 -1.47 2.93 14.33
C ASP A 17 -0.84 1.61 14.82
N ALA A 18 0.25 1.19 14.22
CA ALA A 18 0.94 -0.03 14.61
C ALA A 18 1.55 0.05 16.02
N ASN A 19 1.99 1.23 16.46
CA ASN A 19 2.54 1.46 17.79
C ASN A 19 1.45 1.39 18.86
N VAL A 20 0.37 2.14 18.65
CA VAL A 20 -0.80 2.15 19.54
C VAL A 20 -1.42 0.76 19.64
N SER A 21 -1.60 0.05 18.52
CA SER A 21 -2.10 -1.33 18.51
C SER A 21 -1.23 -2.26 19.35
N ARG A 22 0.10 -2.13 19.26
CA ARG A 22 1.02 -2.93 20.07
C ARG A 22 0.92 -2.60 21.57
N VAL A 23 0.84 -1.31 21.91
CA VAL A 23 0.66 -0.88 23.30
C VAL A 23 -0.64 -1.43 23.86
N PHE A 24 -1.76 -1.30 23.15
CA PHE A 24 -3.05 -1.84 23.60
C PHE A 24 -3.05 -3.36 23.74
N ALA A 25 -2.53 -4.09 22.75
CA ALA A 25 -2.43 -5.53 22.83
C ALA A 25 -1.70 -6.00 24.10
N ARG A 26 -0.61 -5.31 24.48
CA ARG A 26 0.16 -5.61 25.68
C ARG A 26 -0.52 -5.11 26.94
N LEU A 27 -0.99 -3.88 26.96
CA LEU A 27 -1.63 -3.28 28.14
C LEU A 27 -2.82 -4.11 28.63
N PHE A 28 -3.60 -4.66 27.70
CA PHE A 28 -4.79 -5.46 28.00
C PHE A 28 -4.58 -6.97 27.86
N ASN A 29 -3.36 -7.42 27.56
CA ASN A 29 -3.01 -8.83 27.28
C ASN A 29 -3.93 -9.44 26.20
N ASP A 30 -4.19 -8.68 25.12
CA ASP A 30 -5.09 -9.08 24.04
C ASP A 30 -4.31 -9.84 22.96
N ALA A 31 -4.61 -11.15 22.85
CA ALA A 31 -4.04 -12.03 21.84
C ALA A 31 -4.84 -12.06 20.52
N THR A 32 -5.88 -11.26 20.38
CA THR A 32 -6.62 -11.15 19.13
C THR A 32 -5.71 -10.55 18.04
N PRO A 33 -5.58 -11.19 16.86
CA PRO A 33 -4.71 -10.67 15.81
C PRO A 33 -5.08 -9.22 15.45
N VAL A 34 -4.14 -8.30 15.64
CA VAL A 34 -4.37 -6.84 15.50
C VAL A 34 -4.75 -6.41 14.09
N ASP A 35 -4.40 -7.19 13.08
CA ASP A 35 -4.71 -6.97 11.66
C ASP A 35 -5.97 -7.72 11.21
N SER A 36 -6.64 -8.48 12.09
CA SER A 36 -7.96 -9.04 11.86
C SER A 36 -9.06 -7.96 11.93
N PRO A 37 -10.25 -8.18 11.32
CA PRO A 37 -11.39 -7.27 11.50
C PRO A 37 -11.79 -7.08 12.97
N ALA A 38 -11.76 -8.17 13.76
CA ALA A 38 -12.08 -8.15 15.19
C ALA A 38 -11.05 -7.34 16.00
N GLY A 39 -9.76 -7.60 15.83
CA GLY A 39 -8.69 -6.88 16.51
C GLY A 39 -8.70 -5.38 16.18
N ARG A 40 -8.88 -5.03 14.90
CA ARG A 40 -9.02 -3.62 14.50
C ARG A 40 -10.22 -2.95 15.19
N LYS A 41 -11.39 -3.59 15.16
CA LYS A 41 -12.59 -3.05 15.81
C LYS A 41 -12.37 -2.84 17.32
N GLN A 42 -11.75 -3.81 17.99
CA GLN A 42 -11.42 -3.73 19.43
C GLN A 42 -10.47 -2.57 19.72
N HIS A 43 -9.38 -2.42 18.97
CA HIS A 43 -8.42 -1.36 19.21
C HIS A 43 -8.99 0.04 18.90
N TRP A 44 -9.81 0.18 17.89
CA TRP A 44 -10.53 1.44 17.64
C TRP A 44 -11.51 1.79 18.76
N LYS A 45 -12.19 0.78 19.35
CA LYS A 45 -13.06 0.97 20.50
C LYS A 45 -12.26 1.44 21.72
N LEU A 46 -11.17 0.76 22.05
CA LEU A 46 -10.28 1.15 23.15
C LEU A 46 -9.71 2.56 22.94
N ALA A 47 -9.27 2.90 21.74
CA ALA A 47 -8.77 4.23 21.44
C ALA A 47 -9.83 5.32 21.66
N ALA A 48 -11.10 5.04 21.31
CA ALA A 48 -12.19 5.98 21.50
C ALA A 48 -12.55 6.16 22.99
N GLU A 49 -12.47 5.09 23.78
CA GLU A 49 -12.75 5.12 25.21
C GLU A 49 -11.63 5.79 26.03
N MET A 50 -10.38 5.67 25.58
CA MET A 50 -9.21 6.12 26.32
C MET A 50 -8.68 7.51 25.90
N VAL A 51 -9.10 8.03 24.75
CA VAL A 51 -8.63 9.35 24.31
C VAL A 51 -9.01 10.43 25.33
N HIS A 52 -8.02 11.26 25.71
CA HIS A 52 -8.25 12.29 26.72
C HIS A 52 -9.19 13.38 26.18
N PRO A 53 -10.27 13.71 26.89
CA PRO A 53 -11.34 14.58 26.36
C PRO A 53 -10.89 16.03 26.14
N THR A 54 -9.97 16.56 26.96
CA THR A 54 -9.51 17.96 26.89
C THR A 54 -8.10 18.12 26.36
N ASN A 55 -7.27 17.06 26.37
CA ASN A 55 -5.90 17.09 25.84
C ASN A 55 -5.56 15.90 24.95
N PRO A 56 -6.35 15.66 23.90
CA PRO A 56 -6.19 14.49 23.03
C PRO A 56 -4.86 14.50 22.26
N ARG A 57 -4.34 15.68 21.94
CA ARG A 57 -3.04 15.81 21.26
C ARG A 57 -1.92 15.21 22.10
N ALA A 58 -1.80 15.63 23.35
CA ALA A 58 -0.77 15.13 24.25
C ALA A 58 -0.95 13.62 24.52
N TYR A 59 -2.19 13.17 24.74
CA TYR A 59 -2.49 11.74 24.93
C TYR A 59 -2.06 10.90 23.74
N ASN A 60 -2.49 11.26 22.54
CA ASN A 60 -2.16 10.51 21.33
C ASN A 60 -0.65 10.55 21.01
N SER A 61 0.02 11.68 21.26
CA SER A 61 1.47 11.78 21.13
C SER A 61 2.18 10.85 22.12
N ALA A 62 1.80 10.89 23.39
CA ALA A 62 2.41 10.09 24.45
C ALA A 62 2.28 8.58 24.20
N ILE A 63 1.10 8.10 23.78
CA ILE A 63 0.91 6.66 23.52
C ILE A 63 1.67 6.19 22.26
N MET A 64 1.76 7.02 21.23
CA MET A 64 2.58 6.73 20.06
C MET A 64 4.07 6.70 20.41
N GLU A 65 4.55 7.68 21.16
CA GLU A 65 5.95 7.77 21.60
C GLU A 65 6.32 6.61 22.52
N LEU A 66 5.45 6.25 23.46
CA LEU A 66 5.62 5.06 24.30
C LEU A 66 5.82 3.80 23.44
N GLY A 67 5.02 3.64 22.38
CA GLY A 67 5.16 2.54 21.44
C GLY A 67 6.46 2.60 20.64
N GLN A 68 6.95 3.79 20.33
CA GLN A 68 8.20 3.99 19.57
C GLN A 68 9.47 3.75 20.38
N THR A 69 9.48 4.19 21.65
CA THR A 69 10.70 4.31 22.44
C THR A 69 10.85 3.22 23.51
N ILE A 70 9.77 2.85 24.16
CA ILE A 70 9.77 1.94 25.32
C ILE A 70 9.08 0.61 25.00
N CYS A 71 7.80 0.67 24.58
CA CYS A 71 7.02 -0.51 24.24
C CYS A 71 7.28 -0.96 22.80
N THR A 72 8.56 -1.14 22.46
CA THR A 72 9.04 -1.41 21.08
C THR A 72 8.65 -2.80 20.58
N GLY A 73 8.82 -3.04 19.26
CA GLY A 73 8.66 -4.36 18.66
C GLY A 73 9.70 -5.35 19.19
N GLY A 74 9.31 -6.61 19.37
CA GLY A 74 10.18 -7.62 19.96
C GLY A 74 10.30 -7.46 21.48
N LYS A 75 11.48 -7.12 21.99
CA LYS A 75 11.74 -7.00 23.43
C LYS A 75 11.53 -5.55 23.92
N PRO A 76 10.40 -5.26 24.62
CA PRO A 76 10.15 -3.94 25.17
C PRO A 76 10.94 -3.69 26.45
N ASP A 77 11.22 -2.42 26.76
CA ASP A 77 11.83 -2.04 28.03
C ASP A 77 10.77 -1.79 29.10
N CYS A 78 10.25 -2.87 29.66
CA CYS A 78 9.18 -2.84 30.65
C CYS A 78 9.60 -2.20 31.98
N LEU A 79 10.89 -2.15 32.31
CA LEU A 79 11.39 -1.55 33.56
C LEU A 79 11.24 -0.03 33.54
N LEU A 80 11.39 0.59 32.36
CA LEU A 80 11.24 2.03 32.16
C LEU A 80 9.81 2.44 31.79
N CYS A 81 8.88 1.47 31.65
CA CYS A 81 7.54 1.76 31.15
C CYS A 81 6.66 2.43 32.23
N PRO A 82 6.17 3.67 32.01
CA PRO A 82 5.29 4.33 32.97
C PRO A 82 3.93 3.64 33.16
N LEU A 83 3.51 2.82 32.19
CA LEU A 83 2.25 2.06 32.26
C LEU A 83 2.43 0.67 32.91
N ARG A 84 3.64 0.31 33.35
CA ARG A 84 3.92 -1.00 33.93
C ARG A 84 2.96 -1.43 35.04
N PRO A 85 2.56 -0.57 36.00
CA PRO A 85 1.65 -0.96 37.10
C PRO A 85 0.27 -1.43 36.62
N TRP A 86 -0.14 -1.01 35.44
CA TRP A 86 -1.46 -1.34 34.84
C TRP A 86 -1.36 -2.32 33.68
N CYS A 87 -0.15 -2.67 33.27
CA CYS A 87 0.07 -3.53 32.11
C CYS A 87 -0.20 -4.99 32.49
N ARG A 88 -1.05 -5.66 31.71
CA ARG A 88 -1.47 -7.05 31.92
C ARG A 88 -0.70 -8.06 31.07
N ALA A 89 0.25 -7.62 30.21
CA ALA A 89 1.01 -8.52 29.37
C ALA A 89 1.88 -9.47 30.21
N GLU A 90 1.63 -10.76 30.13
CA GLU A 90 2.47 -11.81 30.73
C GLU A 90 3.72 -12.08 29.87
N HIS A 91 3.53 -12.14 28.55
CA HIS A 91 4.56 -12.36 27.54
C HIS A 91 4.57 -11.23 26.49
N PRO A 92 5.07 -10.02 26.84
CA PRO A 92 4.97 -8.86 25.97
C PRO A 92 5.70 -9.05 24.62
N GLU A 93 6.72 -9.90 24.55
CA GLU A 93 7.45 -10.22 23.35
C GLU A 93 6.62 -10.97 22.30
N THR A 94 5.58 -11.70 22.72
CA THR A 94 4.67 -12.45 21.85
C THR A 94 3.54 -11.58 21.30
N LEU A 95 3.34 -10.37 21.86
CA LEU A 95 2.29 -9.45 21.48
C LEU A 95 2.84 -8.24 20.70
N PRO A 96 2.11 -7.73 19.73
CA PRO A 96 0.78 -8.15 19.28
C PRO A 96 0.81 -9.38 18.38
N VAL A 97 -0.20 -10.21 18.48
CA VAL A 97 -0.41 -11.30 17.52
C VAL A 97 -0.83 -10.70 16.17
N LYS A 98 -0.36 -11.30 15.09
CA LYS A 98 -0.73 -10.93 13.70
C LYS A 98 -1.21 -12.16 12.94
N LEU A 99 -2.10 -11.93 11.99
CA LEU A 99 -2.47 -12.99 11.04
C LEU A 99 -1.25 -13.47 10.26
N PRO A 100 -1.22 -14.74 9.86
CA PRO A 100 -0.18 -15.23 8.97
C PRO A 100 -0.04 -14.34 7.74
N LYS A 101 1.19 -14.03 7.35
CA LYS A 101 1.43 -13.26 6.12
C LYS A 101 0.90 -14.05 4.93
N LYS A 102 0.11 -13.39 4.10
CA LYS A 102 -0.31 -13.99 2.83
C LYS A 102 0.92 -14.30 1.99
N GLU A 103 0.92 -15.46 1.36
CA GLU A 103 2.00 -15.87 0.47
C GLU A 103 2.21 -14.85 -0.65
N ILE A 104 3.48 -14.68 -0.99
CA ILE A 104 3.88 -13.83 -2.11
C ILE A 104 3.54 -14.59 -3.40
N THR A 105 2.74 -13.97 -4.26
CA THR A 105 2.39 -14.52 -5.57
C THR A 105 3.26 -13.86 -6.63
N ALA A 106 4.04 -14.67 -7.35
CA ALA A 106 4.73 -14.21 -8.55
C ALA A 106 3.73 -14.08 -9.69
N VAL A 107 3.83 -13.00 -10.46
CA VAL A 107 2.96 -12.72 -11.62
C VAL A 107 3.82 -12.21 -12.76
N GLU A 108 3.62 -12.76 -13.94
CA GLU A 108 4.26 -12.29 -15.16
C GLU A 108 3.27 -11.50 -16.01
N HIS A 109 3.73 -10.39 -16.55
CA HIS A 109 2.97 -9.54 -17.46
C HIS A 109 3.75 -9.36 -18.74
N HIS A 110 3.07 -9.51 -19.87
CA HIS A 110 3.61 -9.27 -21.20
C HIS A 110 2.89 -8.05 -21.77
N ASP A 111 3.54 -6.91 -21.74
CA ASP A 111 2.96 -5.64 -22.16
C ASP A 111 3.62 -5.20 -23.48
N ILE A 112 2.88 -4.55 -24.36
CA ILE A 112 3.39 -4.04 -25.64
C ILE A 112 3.56 -2.53 -25.60
N PHE A 113 4.60 -2.06 -26.28
CA PHE A 113 4.91 -0.66 -26.52
C PHE A 113 4.71 -0.37 -28.01
N GLN A 114 3.60 0.26 -28.35
CA GLN A 114 3.26 0.67 -29.71
C GLN A 114 3.21 2.18 -29.78
N LEU A 115 4.16 2.75 -30.49
CA LEU A 115 4.24 4.19 -30.70
C LEU A 115 4.04 4.46 -32.19
N THR A 116 3.11 5.39 -32.50
CA THR A 116 2.79 5.86 -33.84
C THR A 116 2.76 7.38 -33.87
N GLU A 117 2.49 7.96 -35.02
CA GLU A 117 2.26 9.42 -35.15
C GLU A 117 1.07 9.89 -34.30
N ALA A 118 0.06 9.04 -34.11
CA ALA A 118 -1.11 9.34 -33.25
C ALA A 118 -0.78 9.35 -31.76
N GLY A 119 0.34 8.79 -31.35
CA GLY A 119 0.79 8.70 -29.96
C GLY A 119 1.13 7.29 -29.49
N LEU A 120 1.12 7.08 -28.18
CA LEU A 120 1.37 5.79 -27.54
C LEU A 120 0.05 5.05 -27.30
N LEU A 121 -0.03 3.78 -27.72
CA LEU A 121 -1.19 2.94 -27.44
C LEU A 121 -1.26 2.63 -25.93
N MET A 122 -2.40 2.92 -25.33
CA MET A 122 -2.66 2.73 -23.91
C MET A 122 -4.00 2.04 -23.70
N GLU A 123 -4.09 1.18 -22.67
CA GLU A 123 -5.35 0.52 -22.26
C GLU A 123 -5.93 1.24 -21.05
N LYS A 124 -7.18 1.70 -21.17
CA LYS A 124 -7.94 2.26 -20.05
C LYS A 124 -8.54 1.15 -19.19
N GLN A 125 -8.24 1.15 -17.91
CA GLN A 125 -8.72 0.11 -17.01
C GLN A 125 -10.20 0.29 -16.67
N ALA A 126 -10.98 -0.80 -16.78
CA ALA A 126 -12.42 -0.79 -16.51
C ALA A 126 -12.75 -0.42 -15.08
N GLY A 127 -13.94 0.18 -14.87
CA GLY A 127 -14.38 0.80 -13.62
C GLY A 127 -14.55 -0.12 -12.40
N ASN A 128 -14.50 -1.44 -12.57
CA ASN A 128 -14.59 -2.43 -11.48
C ASN A 128 -13.22 -2.97 -11.01
N LYS A 129 -12.11 -2.47 -11.55
CA LYS A 129 -10.75 -2.90 -11.23
C LYS A 129 -10.06 -1.92 -10.28
N ARG A 130 -8.98 -2.38 -9.63
CA ARG A 130 -8.21 -1.63 -8.63
C ARG A 130 -7.75 -0.24 -9.08
N HIS A 131 -7.42 -0.10 -10.38
CA HIS A 131 -6.93 1.15 -10.99
C HIS A 131 -7.93 1.67 -12.02
N ALA A 132 -9.23 1.57 -11.70
CA ALA A 132 -10.30 2.02 -12.57
C ALA A 132 -10.08 3.45 -13.08
N GLY A 133 -10.22 3.65 -14.38
CA GLY A 133 -10.02 4.93 -15.05
C GLY A 133 -8.55 5.32 -15.28
N MET A 134 -7.58 4.58 -14.73
CA MET A 134 -6.16 4.78 -15.03
C MET A 134 -5.75 4.03 -16.31
N TYR A 135 -4.73 4.52 -16.94
CA TYR A 135 -4.13 3.92 -18.14
C TYR A 135 -2.92 3.07 -17.80
N ARG A 136 -2.68 2.05 -18.60
CA ARG A 136 -1.48 1.20 -18.59
C ARG A 136 -1.06 0.85 -20.00
N LEU A 137 0.13 0.28 -20.15
CA LEU A 137 0.50 -0.35 -21.42
C LEU A 137 -0.41 -1.54 -21.71
N PRO A 138 -0.80 -1.75 -22.97
CA PRO A 138 -1.67 -2.86 -23.35
C PRO A 138 -1.03 -4.20 -23.04
N ARG A 139 -1.83 -5.13 -22.50
CA ARG A 139 -1.37 -6.47 -22.15
C ARG A 139 -1.74 -7.48 -23.22
N ARG A 140 -0.81 -8.36 -23.51
CA ARG A 140 -0.98 -9.46 -24.47
C ARG A 140 -0.67 -10.80 -23.80
N SER A 141 -1.02 -11.90 -24.47
CA SER A 141 -0.58 -13.24 -24.04
C SER A 141 0.92 -13.42 -24.29
N ALA A 142 1.55 -14.28 -23.51
CA ALA A 142 2.96 -14.64 -23.75
C ALA A 142 3.18 -15.17 -25.16
N ALA A 143 2.27 -16.02 -25.66
CA ALA A 143 2.33 -16.58 -27.02
C ALA A 143 2.32 -15.48 -28.09
N HIS A 144 1.49 -14.44 -27.95
CA HIS A 144 1.47 -13.30 -28.88
C HIS A 144 2.81 -12.55 -28.90
N CYS A 145 3.39 -12.35 -27.72
CA CYS A 145 4.63 -11.59 -27.56
C CYS A 145 5.90 -12.35 -28.03
N THR A 146 5.81 -13.67 -28.22
CA THR A 146 6.99 -14.49 -28.63
C THR A 146 7.59 -14.03 -29.95
N ALA A 147 6.79 -13.50 -30.87
CA ALA A 147 7.24 -13.02 -32.17
C ALA A 147 7.67 -11.54 -32.16
N LEU A 148 7.48 -10.84 -31.04
CA LEU A 148 7.78 -9.40 -30.95
C LEU A 148 9.17 -9.16 -30.36
N PRO A 149 9.89 -8.12 -30.83
CA PRO A 149 11.17 -7.72 -30.25
C PRO A 149 11.02 -7.37 -28.77
N HIS A 150 11.77 -8.04 -27.90
CA HIS A 150 11.84 -7.73 -26.49
C HIS A 150 12.58 -6.41 -26.26
N LEU A 151 12.02 -5.51 -25.44
CA LEU A 151 12.58 -4.20 -25.13
C LEU A 151 13.22 -4.15 -23.74
N ALA A 152 12.52 -4.62 -22.74
CA ALA A 152 12.97 -4.50 -21.35
C ALA A 152 12.20 -5.42 -20.40
N ASP A 153 12.82 -5.69 -19.26
CA ASP A 153 12.17 -6.27 -18.09
C ASP A 153 12.06 -5.26 -16.96
N GLN A 154 10.93 -5.26 -16.30
CA GLN A 154 10.70 -4.45 -15.11
C GLN A 154 10.17 -5.30 -13.97
N LYS A 155 10.84 -5.26 -12.80
CA LYS A 155 10.37 -5.93 -11.59
C LYS A 155 9.84 -4.91 -10.60
N TYR A 156 8.65 -5.15 -10.06
CA TYR A 156 8.04 -4.33 -9.02
C TYR A 156 7.10 -5.15 -8.13
N SER A 157 6.71 -4.59 -7.00
CA SER A 157 5.81 -5.26 -6.05
C SER A 157 4.55 -4.44 -5.85
N ILE A 158 3.41 -5.13 -5.81
CA ILE A 158 2.12 -4.54 -5.44
C ILE A 158 1.53 -5.40 -4.33
N THR A 159 1.51 -4.90 -3.10
CA THR A 159 1.04 -5.64 -1.93
C THR A 159 1.77 -6.99 -1.79
N ARG A 160 1.08 -8.11 -2.09
CA ARG A 160 1.64 -9.47 -2.04
C ARG A 160 2.14 -9.99 -3.40
N TYR A 161 1.92 -9.23 -4.47
CA TYR A 161 2.33 -9.66 -5.81
C TYR A 161 3.72 -9.15 -6.12
N LYS A 162 4.62 -10.06 -6.51
CA LYS A 162 5.89 -9.74 -7.18
C LYS A 162 5.64 -9.85 -8.68
N VAL A 163 5.67 -8.71 -9.35
CA VAL A 163 5.38 -8.64 -10.78
C VAL A 163 6.69 -8.56 -11.55
N THR A 164 6.86 -9.46 -12.51
CA THR A 164 7.83 -9.33 -13.59
C THR A 164 7.06 -8.93 -14.84
N ARG A 165 7.39 -7.78 -15.37
CA ARG A 165 6.84 -7.26 -16.63
C ARG A 165 7.87 -7.43 -17.72
N HIS A 166 7.48 -8.05 -18.82
CA HIS A 166 8.22 -8.13 -20.06
C HIS A 166 7.62 -7.15 -21.05
N LEU A 167 8.41 -6.22 -21.53
CA LEU A 167 7.99 -5.20 -22.49
C LEU A 167 8.47 -5.57 -23.88
N TYR A 168 7.57 -5.51 -24.85
CA TYR A 168 7.84 -5.84 -26.24
C TYR A 168 7.49 -4.67 -27.15
N ARG A 169 8.26 -4.49 -28.23
CA ARG A 169 7.94 -3.50 -29.26
C ARG A 169 6.90 -4.07 -30.21
N ALA A 170 5.74 -3.46 -30.27
CA ALA A 170 4.74 -3.78 -31.29
C ALA A 170 4.99 -2.99 -32.58
N ALA A 171 4.57 -3.55 -33.70
CA ALA A 171 4.58 -2.85 -34.98
C ALA A 171 3.55 -1.70 -34.97
N GLU A 172 3.76 -0.68 -35.81
CA GLU A 172 2.82 0.45 -35.89
C GLU A 172 1.42 0.03 -36.32
N ASN A 173 1.31 -1.01 -37.14
CA ASN A 173 0.05 -1.58 -37.61
C ASN A 173 -0.52 -2.69 -36.71
N GLU A 174 0.03 -2.91 -35.54
CA GLU A 174 -0.54 -3.86 -34.56
C GLU A 174 -1.98 -3.46 -34.23
N PRO A 175 -2.97 -4.36 -34.35
CA PRO A 175 -4.36 -4.02 -34.11
C PRO A 175 -4.64 -3.69 -32.64
N SER A 176 -5.29 -2.56 -32.39
CA SER A 176 -5.78 -2.20 -31.07
C SER A 176 -6.97 -3.07 -30.67
N GLN A 177 -7.10 -3.32 -29.37
CA GLN A 177 -8.21 -4.07 -28.78
C GLN A 177 -9.22 -3.14 -28.10
N SER A 178 -10.38 -3.69 -27.76
CA SER A 178 -11.41 -2.93 -27.06
C SER A 178 -10.88 -2.35 -25.74
N GLY A 179 -11.08 -1.05 -25.51
CA GLY A 179 -10.57 -0.33 -24.35
C GLY A 179 -9.18 0.26 -24.52
N GLU A 180 -8.55 0.10 -25.69
CA GLU A 180 -7.28 0.69 -26.05
C GLU A 180 -7.47 1.93 -26.90
N GLU A 181 -6.65 2.94 -26.70
CA GLU A 181 -6.65 4.19 -27.47
C GLU A 181 -5.24 4.76 -27.56
N PHE A 182 -4.96 5.48 -28.62
CA PHE A 182 -3.69 6.21 -28.77
C PHE A 182 -3.73 7.52 -28.00
N ILE A 183 -2.82 7.68 -27.07
CA ILE A 183 -2.66 8.92 -26.27
C ILE A 183 -1.53 9.76 -26.90
N PRO A 184 -1.80 10.96 -27.39
CA PRO A 184 -0.77 11.86 -27.89
C PRO A 184 0.35 12.10 -26.88
N LEU A 185 1.61 12.13 -27.31
CA LEU A 185 2.75 12.30 -26.41
C LEU A 185 2.66 13.55 -25.54
N SER A 186 2.08 14.64 -26.08
CA SER A 186 1.84 15.89 -25.34
C SER A 186 0.89 15.72 -24.15
N ARG A 187 0.04 14.70 -24.14
CA ARG A 187 -0.94 14.42 -23.08
C ARG A 187 -0.47 13.36 -22.09
N LEU A 188 0.61 12.63 -22.37
CA LEU A 188 1.06 11.52 -21.51
C LEU A 188 1.42 11.96 -20.10
N SER A 189 1.98 13.16 -19.91
CA SER A 189 2.33 13.69 -18.60
C SER A 189 1.10 13.88 -17.71
N ALA A 190 -0.04 14.29 -18.29
CA ALA A 190 -1.31 14.51 -17.60
C ALA A 190 -2.18 13.24 -17.52
N THR A 191 -1.82 12.17 -18.24
CA THR A 191 -2.59 10.93 -18.27
C THR A 191 -2.43 10.19 -16.92
N PRO A 192 -3.53 9.83 -16.25
CA PRO A 192 -3.47 9.11 -14.98
C PRO A 192 -2.98 7.68 -15.20
N MET A 193 -1.86 7.33 -14.59
CA MET A 193 -1.26 5.99 -14.66
C MET A 193 -0.50 5.65 -13.39
N ALA A 194 -0.31 4.34 -13.14
CA ALA A 194 0.49 3.89 -12.01
C ALA A 194 1.98 4.19 -12.21
N SER A 195 2.71 4.38 -11.09
CA SER A 195 4.15 4.70 -11.14
C SER A 195 5.00 3.70 -11.96
N PRO A 196 4.77 2.37 -11.90
CA PRO A 196 5.52 1.44 -12.74
C PRO A 196 5.31 1.65 -14.24
N ASP A 197 4.06 1.99 -14.65
CA ASP A 197 3.76 2.29 -16.06
C ASP A 197 4.43 3.59 -16.49
N ARG A 198 4.32 4.64 -15.69
CA ARG A 198 4.97 5.92 -15.96
C ARG A 198 6.47 5.77 -16.15
N LYS A 199 7.13 5.05 -15.24
CA LYS A 199 8.58 4.86 -15.26
C LYS A 199 9.04 4.10 -16.51
N ILE A 200 8.38 2.99 -16.87
CA ILE A 200 8.81 2.20 -18.03
C ILE A 200 8.52 2.93 -19.34
N ILE A 201 7.42 3.68 -19.42
CA ILE A 201 7.10 4.51 -20.59
C ILE A 201 8.15 5.59 -20.78
N GLN A 202 8.47 6.35 -19.75
CA GLN A 202 9.48 7.43 -19.82
C GLN A 202 10.84 6.94 -20.28
N ASN A 203 11.25 5.73 -19.91
CA ASN A 203 12.54 5.16 -20.30
C ASN A 203 12.60 4.73 -21.78
N HIS A 204 11.46 4.64 -22.47
CA HIS A 204 11.39 4.12 -23.85
C HIS A 204 10.80 5.12 -24.84
N LEU A 205 10.37 6.31 -24.38
CA LEU A 205 9.99 7.39 -25.29
C LEU A 205 11.24 7.95 -25.99
N PRO A 206 11.11 8.36 -27.27
CA PRO A 206 12.16 9.11 -27.94
C PRO A 206 12.38 10.43 -27.19
N HIS A 207 13.65 10.84 -27.12
CA HIS A 207 14.09 12.12 -26.55
C HIS A 207 13.81 13.27 -27.50
#